data_ec4cbcc3a84753c6d315b142f423e136
#
_entry.id   ec4cbcc3a84753c6d315b142f423e136
#
_cell.length_a   1.000
_cell.length_b   1.000
_cell.length_c   1.000
_cell.angle_alpha   90.00
_cell.angle_beta   90.00
_cell.angle_gamma   90.00
#
_symmetry.space_group_name_H-M   'P 1'
#
loop_
_entity.id
_entity.type
_entity.pdbx_description
1 polymer ?
#
loop_
_entity_poly.entity_id
_entity_poly.type
_entity_poly.pdbx_seq_one_letter_code
_entity_poly.pdbx_strand_id
1 'polypeptide(L)'
;MPEIYHFFQQLVNGLTIGSTYALIAIGYTMVYGIIGMINFAHGEVYMIGSYVAFIALAGLAMLGLDSLPLLMTAAFLATIVVTSAYGYSIERVAYRPLRGSNRLIPLISAIGMSIFLQNTVLLAQDSKDKSIPNLIPGSFSFGPGGAEEVLISYMQILVFVVTLIAMTGLTLFISRSRLGRACRACAEDIKMANLLGINTNNIIALTFVIGAALAAVAAVLLSMQYGVINPNAGFLVGLKAFTAAVLGGIGSIPGAMLGGLVLGVAEAFGADIFGDQYKDVVAFGLLVLVLLFRPTGILGRPEVEKV
;
A
#
# COMPACT_ATOMS: atom_id res chain seq x y z
N MET A 1 -17.01 22.22 23.74
CA MET A 1 -16.52 22.22 22.35
C MET A 1 -15.22 21.41 22.14
N PRO A 2 -14.50 20.94 23.16
CA PRO A 2 -13.28 20.13 22.95
C PRO A 2 -13.51 18.84 22.15
N GLU A 3 -14.66 18.20 22.27
CA GLU A 3 -15.00 16.95 21.55
C GLU A 3 -15.02 17.11 20.03
N ILE A 4 -15.36 18.28 19.49
CA ILE A 4 -15.38 18.54 18.05
C ILE A 4 -13.97 18.61 17.51
N TYR A 5 -13.04 19.28 18.19
CA TYR A 5 -11.62 19.35 17.78
C TYR A 5 -10.95 17.98 17.85
N HIS A 6 -11.28 17.21 18.89
CA HIS A 6 -10.81 15.83 19.03
C HIS A 6 -11.33 14.94 17.90
N PHE A 7 -12.60 15.03 17.54
CA PHE A 7 -13.16 14.32 16.39
C PHE A 7 -12.43 14.64 15.09
N PHE A 8 -12.19 15.94 14.80
CA PHE A 8 -11.45 16.35 13.60
C PHE A 8 -9.99 15.88 13.63
N GLN A 9 -9.34 15.87 14.80
CA GLN A 9 -7.99 15.35 14.96
C GLN A 9 -7.94 13.85 14.58
N GLN A 10 -8.86 13.04 15.09
CA GLN A 10 -8.92 11.62 14.77
C GLN A 10 -9.29 11.37 13.31
N LEU A 11 -10.12 12.22 12.73
CA LEU A 11 -10.42 12.15 11.29
C LEU A 11 -9.17 12.42 10.44
N VAL A 12 -8.39 13.44 10.75
CA VAL A 12 -7.13 13.75 10.05
C VAL A 12 -6.13 12.60 10.21
N ASN A 13 -5.96 12.07 11.41
CA ASN A 13 -5.09 10.93 11.68
C ASN A 13 -5.53 9.70 10.87
N GLY A 14 -6.82 9.38 10.90
CA GLY A 14 -7.39 8.25 10.18
C GLY A 14 -7.28 8.38 8.66
N LEU A 15 -7.53 9.56 8.11
CA LEU A 15 -7.35 9.83 6.68
C LEU A 15 -5.87 9.72 6.26
N THR A 16 -4.93 10.14 7.11
CA THR A 16 -3.49 10.02 6.83
C THR A 16 -3.06 8.55 6.75
N ILE A 17 -3.40 7.75 7.76
CA ILE A 17 -3.10 6.31 7.78
C ILE A 17 -3.85 5.60 6.64
N GLY A 18 -5.13 5.92 6.46
CA GLY A 18 -5.96 5.35 5.41
C GLY A 18 -5.45 5.64 3.99
N SER A 19 -4.86 6.82 3.78
CA SER A 19 -4.23 7.17 2.51
C SER A 19 -3.07 6.24 2.16
N THR A 20 -2.24 5.89 3.12
CA THR A 20 -1.12 4.95 2.89
C THR A 20 -1.60 3.52 2.69
N TYR A 21 -2.61 3.07 3.45
CA TYR A 21 -3.24 1.76 3.22
C TYR A 21 -3.88 1.69 1.83
N ALA A 22 -4.50 2.77 1.36
CA ALA A 22 -5.08 2.84 0.04
C ALA A 22 -4.04 2.64 -1.07
N LEU A 23 -2.83 3.23 -0.96
CA LEU A 23 -1.75 3.03 -1.94
C LEU A 23 -1.34 1.55 -2.05
N ILE A 24 -1.18 0.87 -0.91
CA ILE A 24 -0.81 -0.55 -0.88
C ILE A 24 -1.98 -1.41 -1.37
N ALA A 25 -3.22 -1.11 -0.96
CA ALA A 25 -4.43 -1.82 -1.36
C ALA A 25 -4.67 -1.77 -2.88
N ILE A 26 -4.35 -0.65 -3.52
CA ILE A 26 -4.40 -0.54 -4.99
C ILE A 26 -3.43 -1.52 -5.64
N GLY A 27 -2.22 -1.69 -5.09
CA GLY A 27 -1.26 -2.67 -5.56
C GLY A 27 -1.80 -4.10 -5.51
N TYR A 28 -2.45 -4.49 -4.40
CA TYR A 28 -3.17 -5.76 -4.29
C TYR A 28 -4.26 -5.90 -5.34
N THR A 29 -5.11 -4.89 -5.44
CA THR A 29 -6.26 -4.88 -6.34
C THR A 29 -5.86 -4.96 -7.82
N MET A 30 -4.78 -4.30 -8.22
CA MET A 30 -4.28 -4.37 -9.60
C MET A 30 -3.80 -5.77 -9.98
N VAL A 31 -3.06 -6.41 -9.10
CA VAL A 31 -2.56 -7.78 -9.35
C VAL A 31 -3.72 -8.77 -9.35
N TYR A 32 -4.60 -8.70 -8.34
CA TYR A 32 -5.76 -9.57 -8.24
C TYR A 32 -6.71 -9.42 -9.43
N GLY A 33 -6.97 -8.19 -9.86
CA GLY A 33 -7.90 -7.90 -10.96
C GLY A 33 -7.51 -8.54 -12.29
N ILE A 34 -6.22 -8.88 -12.49
CA ILE A 34 -5.76 -9.54 -13.72
C ILE A 34 -5.56 -11.04 -13.52
N ILE A 35 -4.92 -11.45 -12.41
CA ILE A 35 -4.52 -12.85 -12.21
C ILE A 35 -5.59 -13.64 -11.45
N GLY A 36 -6.48 -12.97 -10.71
CA GLY A 36 -7.46 -13.58 -9.83
C GLY A 36 -6.86 -14.24 -8.58
N MET A 37 -5.65 -13.84 -8.18
CA MET A 37 -4.93 -14.40 -7.04
C MET A 37 -4.33 -13.30 -6.17
N ILE A 38 -4.32 -13.51 -4.85
CA ILE A 38 -3.79 -12.58 -3.87
C ILE A 38 -2.27 -12.73 -3.78
N ASN A 39 -1.54 -11.62 -3.87
CA ASN A 39 -0.10 -11.59 -3.66
C ASN A 39 0.25 -11.33 -2.19
N PHE A 40 0.33 -12.36 -1.35
CA PHE A 40 0.68 -12.19 0.07
C PHE A 40 2.11 -11.63 0.29
N ALA A 41 3.00 -11.73 -0.69
CA ALA A 41 4.32 -11.11 -0.61
C ALA A 41 4.30 -9.59 -0.79
N HIS A 42 3.14 -8.97 -1.11
CA HIS A 42 3.06 -7.54 -1.38
C HIS A 42 3.33 -6.68 -0.13
N GLY A 43 2.93 -7.13 1.05
CA GLY A 43 3.27 -6.49 2.31
C GLY A 43 4.79 -6.46 2.56
N GLU A 44 5.49 -7.52 2.20
CA GLU A 44 6.95 -7.57 2.32
C GLU A 44 7.65 -6.66 1.30
N VAL A 45 7.04 -6.43 0.14
CA VAL A 45 7.52 -5.41 -0.82
C VAL A 45 7.46 -4.01 -0.20
N TYR A 46 6.41 -3.70 0.55
CA TYR A 46 6.33 -2.46 1.34
C TYR A 46 7.45 -2.41 2.41
N MET A 47 7.65 -3.47 3.19
CA MET A 47 8.72 -3.55 4.18
C MET A 47 10.10 -3.33 3.56
N ILE A 48 10.41 -4.00 2.45
CA ILE A 48 11.66 -3.79 1.69
C ILE A 48 11.77 -2.34 1.26
N GLY A 49 10.69 -1.73 0.77
CA GLY A 49 10.64 -0.31 0.43
C GLY A 49 11.04 0.59 1.62
N SER A 50 10.58 0.29 2.82
CA SER A 50 10.94 1.05 4.03
C SER A 50 12.44 0.97 4.34
N TYR A 51 13.04 -0.22 4.24
CA TYR A 51 14.47 -0.38 4.43
C TYR A 51 15.31 0.26 3.32
N VAL A 52 14.88 0.16 2.07
CA VAL A 52 15.53 0.84 0.94
C VAL A 52 15.47 2.35 1.11
N ALA A 53 14.32 2.90 1.57
CA ALA A 53 14.18 4.31 1.88
C ALA A 53 15.17 4.76 2.97
N PHE A 54 15.28 3.99 4.04
CA PHE A 54 16.23 4.25 5.12
C PHE A 54 17.68 4.27 4.62
N ILE A 55 18.09 3.24 3.86
CA ILE A 55 19.44 3.13 3.32
C ILE A 55 19.71 4.27 2.31
N ALA A 56 18.72 4.62 1.47
CA ALA A 56 18.85 5.70 0.51
C ALA A 56 19.00 7.06 1.21
N LEU A 57 18.18 7.35 2.21
CA LEU A 57 18.26 8.58 2.99
C LEU A 57 19.61 8.69 3.70
N ALA A 58 20.05 7.64 4.39
CA ALA A 58 21.33 7.61 5.09
C ALA A 58 22.52 7.74 4.13
N GLY A 59 22.52 6.99 3.03
CA GLY A 59 23.60 6.99 2.04
C GLY A 59 23.72 8.33 1.30
N LEU A 60 22.61 8.95 0.91
CA LEU A 60 22.59 10.23 0.23
C LEU A 60 23.01 11.37 1.16
N ALA A 61 22.63 11.32 2.44
CA ALA A 61 23.10 12.27 3.46
C ALA A 61 24.62 12.14 3.67
N MET A 62 25.17 10.92 3.72
CA MET A 62 26.63 10.69 3.80
C MET A 62 27.39 11.21 2.58
N LEU A 63 26.75 11.25 1.42
CA LEU A 63 27.32 11.82 0.18
C LEU A 63 27.27 13.35 0.13
N GLY A 64 26.83 14.02 1.19
CA GLY A 64 26.79 15.48 1.31
C GLY A 64 25.61 16.14 0.59
N LEU A 65 24.53 15.42 0.37
CA LEU A 65 23.28 15.99 -0.15
C LEU A 65 22.51 16.69 0.99
N ASP A 66 22.87 17.94 1.27
CA ASP A 66 22.31 18.72 2.41
C ASP A 66 20.96 19.37 2.09
N SER A 67 20.58 19.50 0.82
CA SER A 67 19.29 20.06 0.45
C SER A 67 18.16 19.05 0.65
N LEU A 68 17.28 19.32 1.62
CA LEU A 68 16.17 18.44 1.99
C LEU A 68 15.27 18.01 0.79
N PRO A 69 14.85 18.94 -0.12
CA PRO A 69 14.02 18.53 -1.26
C PRO A 69 14.73 17.57 -2.21
N LEU A 70 16.04 17.79 -2.46
CA LEU A 70 16.83 16.92 -3.34
C LEU A 70 17.07 15.55 -2.69
N LEU A 71 17.40 15.52 -1.40
CA LEU A 71 17.58 14.31 -0.62
C LEU A 71 16.30 13.45 -0.66
N MET A 72 15.15 14.06 -0.39
CA MET A 72 13.86 13.36 -0.40
C MET A 72 13.49 12.83 -1.78
N THR A 73 13.58 13.67 -2.81
CA THR A 73 13.24 13.24 -4.17
C THR A 73 14.15 12.12 -4.66
N ALA A 74 15.45 12.20 -4.40
CA ALA A 74 16.40 11.16 -4.75
C ALA A 74 16.13 9.85 -3.99
N ALA A 75 15.84 9.92 -2.67
CA ALA A 75 15.47 8.76 -1.87
C ALA A 75 14.15 8.12 -2.35
N PHE A 76 13.13 8.92 -2.67
CA PHE A 76 11.88 8.42 -3.27
C PHE A 76 12.13 7.68 -4.57
N LEU A 77 12.88 8.28 -5.50
CA LEU A 77 13.18 7.66 -6.79
C LEU A 77 13.99 6.36 -6.63
N ALA A 78 15.02 6.36 -5.79
CA ALA A 78 15.81 5.17 -5.51
C ALA A 78 14.93 4.05 -4.93
N THR A 79 14.07 4.39 -3.97
CA THR A 79 13.15 3.42 -3.35
C THR A 79 12.18 2.85 -4.37
N ILE A 80 11.56 3.68 -5.21
CA ILE A 80 10.63 3.24 -6.25
C ILE A 80 11.34 2.29 -7.23
N VAL A 81 12.53 2.62 -7.70
CA VAL A 81 13.28 1.80 -8.67
C VAL A 81 13.63 0.44 -8.07
N VAL A 82 14.25 0.43 -6.88
CA VAL A 82 14.69 -0.83 -6.25
C VAL A 82 13.48 -1.69 -5.87
N THR A 83 12.45 -1.11 -5.25
CA THR A 83 11.27 -1.87 -4.84
C THR A 83 10.49 -2.40 -6.05
N SER A 84 10.43 -1.63 -7.15
CA SER A 84 9.84 -2.09 -8.40
C SER A 84 10.60 -3.28 -9.01
N ALA A 85 11.93 -3.29 -8.90
CA ALA A 85 12.75 -4.42 -9.32
C ALA A 85 12.44 -5.68 -8.48
N TYR A 86 12.22 -5.54 -7.16
CA TYR A 86 11.73 -6.64 -6.33
C TYR A 86 10.35 -7.13 -6.78
N GLY A 87 9.41 -6.22 -7.04
CA GLY A 87 8.08 -6.56 -7.56
C GLY A 87 8.16 -7.35 -8.87
N TYR A 88 8.98 -6.92 -9.82
CA TYR A 88 9.25 -7.63 -11.06
C TYR A 88 9.86 -9.02 -10.82
N SER A 89 10.82 -9.12 -9.90
CA SER A 89 11.50 -10.37 -9.58
C SER A 89 10.56 -11.39 -8.96
N ILE A 90 9.68 -10.94 -8.06
CA ILE A 90 8.64 -11.78 -7.43
C ILE A 90 7.69 -12.33 -8.51
N GLU A 91 7.24 -11.51 -9.45
CA GLU A 91 6.43 -11.97 -10.56
C GLU A 91 7.15 -13.03 -11.37
N ARG A 92 8.40 -12.77 -11.75
CA ARG A 92 9.20 -13.62 -12.63
C ARG A 92 9.52 -14.97 -12.01
N VAL A 93 9.82 -15.01 -10.72
CA VAL A 93 10.32 -16.19 -10.00
C VAL A 93 9.20 -16.96 -9.34
N ALA A 94 8.29 -16.28 -8.63
CA ALA A 94 7.30 -16.93 -7.78
C ALA A 94 5.93 -17.12 -8.44
N TYR A 95 5.55 -16.24 -9.39
CA TYR A 95 4.20 -16.30 -9.98
C TYR A 95 4.18 -16.81 -11.41
N ARG A 96 5.09 -16.31 -12.25
CA ARG A 96 5.09 -16.63 -13.69
C ARG A 96 5.19 -18.12 -13.98
N PRO A 97 6.07 -18.92 -13.32
CA PRO A 97 6.18 -20.36 -13.57
C PRO A 97 4.94 -21.14 -13.16
N LEU A 98 4.13 -20.60 -12.25
CA LEU A 98 2.98 -21.26 -11.65
C LEU A 98 1.64 -20.84 -12.27
N ARG A 99 1.67 -20.00 -13.31
CA ARG A 99 0.46 -19.58 -14.02
C ARG A 99 -0.18 -20.77 -14.73
N GLY A 100 -1.51 -20.89 -14.58
CA GLY A 100 -2.26 -22.02 -15.15
C GLY A 100 -2.30 -23.27 -14.28
N SER A 101 -1.58 -23.30 -13.15
CA SER A 101 -1.70 -24.35 -12.14
C SER A 101 -2.95 -24.15 -11.26
N ASN A 102 -3.24 -25.11 -10.38
CA ASN A 102 -4.31 -24.98 -9.40
C ASN A 102 -4.07 -23.73 -8.52
N ARG A 103 -5.15 -23.00 -8.20
CA ARG A 103 -5.12 -21.74 -7.42
C ARG A 103 -4.35 -21.81 -6.10
N LEU A 104 -4.28 -23.02 -5.49
CA LEU A 104 -3.54 -23.22 -4.23
C LEU A 104 -2.01 -23.14 -4.41
N ILE A 105 -1.48 -23.52 -5.58
CA ILE A 105 -0.03 -23.57 -5.80
C ILE A 105 0.61 -22.17 -5.79
N PRO A 106 0.09 -21.17 -6.54
CA PRO A 106 0.60 -19.80 -6.46
C PRO A 106 0.36 -19.15 -5.08
N LEU A 107 -0.72 -19.54 -4.38
CA LEU A 107 -1.00 -19.07 -3.01
C LEU A 107 0.11 -19.51 -2.05
N ILE A 108 0.47 -20.80 -2.05
CA ILE A 108 1.55 -21.35 -1.23
C ILE A 108 2.90 -20.68 -1.61
N SER A 109 3.15 -20.51 -2.90
CA SER A 109 4.35 -19.80 -3.39
C SER A 109 4.42 -18.36 -2.89
N ALA A 110 3.29 -17.65 -2.87
CA ALA A 110 3.21 -16.28 -2.36
C ALA A 110 3.54 -16.19 -0.86
N ILE A 111 2.99 -17.12 -0.07
CA ILE A 111 3.28 -17.21 1.37
C ILE A 111 4.75 -17.56 1.59
N GLY A 112 5.27 -18.54 0.86
CA GLY A 112 6.69 -18.91 0.91
C GLY A 112 7.61 -17.75 0.54
N MET A 113 7.27 -16.96 -0.49
CA MET A 113 8.00 -15.77 -0.89
C MET A 113 7.92 -14.68 0.19
N SER A 114 6.78 -14.48 0.83
CA SER A 114 6.63 -13.54 1.97
C SER A 114 7.59 -13.91 3.09
N ILE A 115 7.58 -15.15 3.55
CA ILE A 115 8.46 -15.65 4.61
C ILE A 115 9.94 -15.52 4.20
N PHE A 116 10.27 -15.85 2.95
CA PHE A 116 11.63 -15.73 2.41
C PHE A 116 12.12 -14.28 2.46
N LEU A 117 11.32 -13.33 1.97
CA LEU A 117 11.69 -11.91 1.93
C LEU A 117 11.84 -11.33 3.36
N GLN A 118 10.92 -11.66 4.27
CA GLN A 118 10.97 -11.24 5.66
C GLN A 118 12.26 -11.72 6.33
N ASN A 119 12.57 -13.02 6.22
CA ASN A 119 13.78 -13.58 6.81
C ASN A 119 15.06 -13.04 6.15
N THR A 120 15.03 -12.76 4.84
CA THR A 120 16.17 -12.12 4.16
C THR A 120 16.48 -10.74 4.75
N VAL A 121 15.46 -9.94 5.03
CA VAL A 121 15.63 -8.61 5.64
C VAL A 121 16.11 -8.76 7.10
N LEU A 122 15.53 -9.69 7.87
CA LEU A 122 15.97 -9.98 9.24
C LEU A 122 17.45 -10.36 9.33
N LEU A 123 17.93 -11.18 8.40
CA LEU A 123 19.34 -11.59 8.32
C LEU A 123 20.27 -10.45 7.87
N ALA A 124 19.79 -9.60 6.95
CA ALA A 124 20.60 -8.52 6.37
C ALA A 124 20.65 -7.25 7.24
N GLN A 125 19.61 -6.97 8.02
CA GLN A 125 19.40 -5.70 8.70
C GLN A 125 19.22 -5.81 10.21
N ASP A 126 19.34 -7.00 10.80
CA ASP A 126 18.96 -7.36 12.16
C ASP A 126 17.44 -7.25 12.44
N SER A 127 17.04 -7.83 13.59
CA SER A 127 15.65 -7.79 14.07
C SER A 127 15.27 -6.52 14.82
N LYS A 128 16.20 -5.55 14.93
CA LYS A 128 15.98 -4.30 15.67
C LYS A 128 15.28 -3.25 14.82
N ASP A 129 14.41 -2.50 15.45
CA ASP A 129 13.81 -1.33 14.85
C ASP A 129 14.85 -0.30 14.45
N LYS A 130 14.68 0.30 13.25
CA LYS A 130 15.53 1.39 12.76
C LYS A 130 14.78 2.70 12.90
N SER A 131 15.44 3.73 13.43
CA SER A 131 14.86 5.08 13.56
C SER A 131 15.21 5.93 12.36
N ILE A 132 14.21 6.63 11.83
CA ILE A 132 14.39 7.68 10.81
C ILE A 132 14.21 9.02 11.52
N PRO A 133 15.15 9.99 11.34
CA PRO A 133 14.99 11.31 11.90
C PRO A 133 13.78 12.02 11.28
N ASN A 134 13.12 12.86 12.06
CA ASN A 134 12.04 13.71 11.54
C ASN A 134 12.63 14.77 10.61
N LEU A 135 12.48 14.55 9.31
CA LEU A 135 13.03 15.43 8.27
C LEU A 135 12.16 16.65 8.00
N ILE A 136 10.88 16.62 8.34
CA ILE A 136 9.92 17.70 8.12
C ILE A 136 9.27 18.06 9.46
N PRO A 137 9.98 18.82 10.33
CA PRO A 137 9.42 19.25 11.60
C PRO A 137 8.39 20.37 11.37
N GLY A 138 7.40 20.43 12.26
CA GLY A 138 6.38 21.47 12.28
C GLY A 138 4.98 20.98 12.01
N SER A 139 4.03 21.78 12.45
CA SER A 139 2.59 21.51 12.31
C SER A 139 1.85 22.83 12.11
N PHE A 140 0.72 22.72 11.46
CA PHE A 140 -0.26 23.79 11.38
C PHE A 140 -1.33 23.53 12.44
N SER A 141 -1.62 24.52 13.28
CA SER A 141 -2.67 24.43 14.28
C SER A 141 -3.90 25.23 13.83
N PHE A 142 -5.05 24.63 14.01
CA PHE A 142 -6.35 25.26 13.74
C PHE A 142 -7.23 25.15 14.98
N GLY A 143 -7.55 26.29 15.58
CA GLY A 143 -8.38 26.36 16.79
C GLY A 143 -8.01 27.53 17.70
N PRO A 144 -8.81 27.77 18.76
CA PRO A 144 -8.60 28.88 19.70
C PRO A 144 -7.43 28.72 20.67
N GLY A 145 -6.77 27.56 20.68
CA GLY A 145 -5.60 27.27 21.53
C GLY A 145 -5.85 26.24 22.64
N GLY A 146 -4.78 25.56 23.06
CA GLY A 146 -4.82 24.57 24.14
C GLY A 146 -5.44 23.23 23.73
N ALA A 147 -6.41 22.72 24.50
CA ALA A 147 -7.10 21.45 24.20
C ALA A 147 -8.13 21.58 23.05
N GLU A 148 -8.35 22.78 22.53
CA GLU A 148 -9.29 23.06 21.45
C GLU A 148 -8.55 23.37 20.14
N GLU A 149 -7.50 22.61 19.83
CA GLU A 149 -6.73 22.73 18.58
C GLU A 149 -6.67 21.40 17.82
N VAL A 150 -6.77 21.51 16.49
CA VAL A 150 -6.42 20.43 15.57
C VAL A 150 -5.01 20.67 15.06
N LEU A 151 -4.10 19.73 15.32
CA LEU A 151 -2.72 19.78 14.89
C LEU A 151 -2.55 18.94 13.63
N ILE A 152 -2.20 19.59 12.53
CA ILE A 152 -1.90 18.93 11.26
C ILE A 152 -0.41 19.06 10.98
N SER A 153 0.32 17.95 11.09
CA SER A 153 1.76 17.91 10.77
C SER A 153 1.98 18.18 9.28
N TYR A 154 3.06 18.90 8.94
CA TYR A 154 3.46 19.06 7.54
C TYR A 154 3.70 17.71 6.85
N MET A 155 4.13 16.70 7.60
CA MET A 155 4.27 15.33 7.10
C MET A 155 2.91 14.71 6.72
N GLN A 156 1.85 14.93 7.50
CA GLN A 156 0.49 14.47 7.18
C GLN A 156 -0.03 15.12 5.89
N ILE A 157 0.22 16.42 5.71
CA ILE A 157 -0.13 17.13 4.46
C ILE A 157 0.62 16.52 3.28
N LEU A 158 1.93 16.26 3.43
CA LEU A 158 2.74 15.62 2.39
C LEU A 158 2.20 14.23 2.04
N VAL A 159 1.88 13.40 3.03
CA VAL A 159 1.28 12.07 2.84
C VAL A 159 0.01 12.19 2.01
N PHE A 160 -0.87 13.10 2.36
CA PHE A 160 -2.15 13.28 1.67
C PHE A 160 -1.97 13.75 0.22
N VAL A 161 -1.12 14.75 -0.01
CA VAL A 161 -0.84 15.30 -1.34
C VAL A 161 -0.19 14.27 -2.25
N VAL A 162 0.87 13.58 -1.77
CA VAL A 162 1.58 12.57 -2.56
C VAL A 162 0.65 11.39 -2.89
N THR A 163 -0.16 10.95 -1.92
CA THR A 163 -1.14 9.89 -2.14
C THR A 163 -2.18 10.29 -3.18
N LEU A 164 -2.73 11.49 -3.10
CA LEU A 164 -3.70 12.01 -4.06
C LEU A 164 -3.12 12.09 -5.48
N ILE A 165 -1.88 12.56 -5.61
CA ILE A 165 -1.16 12.62 -6.89
C ILE A 165 -0.94 11.20 -7.43
N ALA A 166 -0.47 10.26 -6.62
CA ALA A 166 -0.22 8.89 -7.03
C ALA A 166 -1.52 8.19 -7.47
N MET A 167 -2.59 8.33 -6.71
CA MET A 167 -3.92 7.76 -7.04
C MET A 167 -4.51 8.35 -8.32
N THR A 168 -4.46 9.68 -8.45
CA THR A 168 -4.95 10.37 -9.65
C THR A 168 -4.12 9.98 -10.86
N GLY A 169 -2.81 9.99 -10.74
CA GLY A 169 -1.88 9.59 -11.79
C GLY A 169 -2.13 8.15 -12.25
N LEU A 170 -2.30 7.22 -11.32
CA LEU A 170 -2.61 5.84 -11.65
C LEU A 170 -3.98 5.70 -12.35
N THR A 171 -5.00 6.37 -11.83
CA THR A 171 -6.35 6.34 -12.42
C THR A 171 -6.33 6.87 -13.85
N LEU A 172 -5.62 7.97 -14.10
CA LEU A 172 -5.42 8.51 -15.44
C LEU A 172 -4.61 7.56 -16.34
N PHE A 173 -3.56 6.95 -15.79
CA PHE A 173 -2.75 5.97 -16.51
C PHE A 173 -3.62 4.78 -16.95
N ILE A 174 -4.37 4.16 -16.04
CA ILE A 174 -5.22 3.00 -16.34
C ILE A 174 -6.37 3.38 -17.29
N SER A 175 -6.98 4.57 -17.15
CA SER A 175 -8.12 4.97 -17.98
C SER A 175 -7.71 5.42 -19.38
N ARG A 176 -6.61 6.14 -19.54
CA ARG A 176 -6.27 6.84 -20.78
C ARG A 176 -5.10 6.24 -21.56
N SER A 177 -4.14 5.55 -20.90
CA SER A 177 -2.95 5.03 -21.59
C SER A 177 -3.23 3.77 -22.42
N ARG A 178 -2.33 3.48 -23.40
CA ARG A 178 -2.37 2.24 -24.19
C ARG A 178 -2.14 1.01 -23.29
N LEU A 179 -1.18 1.12 -22.35
CA LEU A 179 -0.88 0.07 -21.38
C LEU A 179 -2.05 -0.16 -20.42
N GLY A 180 -2.72 0.91 -19.96
CA GLY A 180 -3.91 0.80 -19.14
C GLY A 180 -5.07 0.09 -19.84
N ARG A 181 -5.26 0.32 -21.15
CA ARG A 181 -6.23 -0.45 -21.95
C ARG A 181 -5.88 -1.93 -22.02
N ALA A 182 -4.59 -2.26 -22.21
CA ALA A 182 -4.13 -3.63 -22.20
C ALA A 182 -4.31 -4.30 -20.83
N CYS A 183 -4.07 -3.57 -19.72
CA CYS A 183 -4.35 -4.06 -18.36
C CYS A 183 -5.84 -4.40 -18.19
N ARG A 184 -6.75 -3.52 -18.61
CA ARG A 184 -8.19 -3.78 -18.52
C ARG A 184 -8.63 -4.96 -19.40
N ALA A 185 -8.10 -5.08 -20.62
CA ALA A 185 -8.36 -6.23 -21.49
C ALA A 185 -7.90 -7.55 -20.85
N CYS A 186 -6.72 -7.56 -20.23
CA CYS A 186 -6.22 -8.74 -19.51
C CYS A 186 -7.07 -9.05 -18.25
N ALA A 187 -7.63 -8.04 -17.59
CA ALA A 187 -8.50 -8.22 -16.43
C ALA A 187 -9.86 -8.84 -16.81
N GLU A 188 -10.37 -8.59 -18.02
CA GLU A 188 -11.60 -9.20 -18.51
C GLU A 188 -11.38 -10.66 -18.94
N ASP A 189 -10.38 -10.93 -19.80
CA ASP A 189 -10.04 -12.27 -20.24
C ASP A 189 -8.58 -12.33 -20.75
N ILE A 190 -7.72 -13.00 -19.98
CA ILE A 190 -6.30 -13.17 -20.32
C ILE A 190 -6.12 -13.97 -21.62
N LYS A 191 -6.94 -15.01 -21.85
CA LYS A 191 -6.82 -15.87 -23.04
C LYS A 191 -7.19 -15.09 -24.29
N MET A 192 -8.32 -14.37 -24.24
CA MET A 192 -8.79 -13.54 -25.35
C MET A 192 -7.81 -12.41 -25.64
N ALA A 193 -7.30 -11.72 -24.60
CA ALA A 193 -6.29 -10.66 -24.74
C ALA A 193 -5.02 -11.17 -25.47
N ASN A 194 -4.57 -12.38 -25.14
CA ASN A 194 -3.43 -13.01 -25.80
C ASN A 194 -3.71 -13.33 -27.29
N LEU A 195 -4.92 -13.81 -27.60
CA LEU A 195 -5.34 -14.06 -28.99
C LEU A 195 -5.40 -12.77 -29.83
N LEU A 196 -5.71 -11.64 -29.19
CA LEU A 196 -5.72 -10.31 -29.82
C LEU A 196 -4.31 -9.67 -29.92
N GLY A 197 -3.25 -10.42 -29.61
CA GLY A 197 -1.86 -9.98 -29.77
C GLY A 197 -1.31 -9.18 -28.60
N ILE A 198 -2.01 -9.11 -27.45
CA ILE A 198 -1.50 -8.48 -26.23
C ILE A 198 -0.55 -9.45 -25.53
N ASN A 199 0.69 -9.01 -25.29
CA ASN A 199 1.65 -9.79 -24.51
C ASN A 199 1.25 -9.76 -23.02
N THR A 200 0.41 -10.72 -22.62
CA THR A 200 -0.16 -10.81 -21.27
C THR A 200 0.91 -10.96 -20.19
N ASN A 201 2.04 -11.61 -20.48
CA ASN A 201 3.16 -11.74 -19.57
C ASN A 201 3.77 -10.38 -19.18
N ASN A 202 3.96 -9.51 -20.16
CA ASN A 202 4.51 -8.18 -19.91
C ASN A 202 3.50 -7.29 -19.17
N ILE A 203 2.21 -7.42 -19.48
CA ILE A 203 1.15 -6.67 -18.78
C ILE A 203 1.07 -7.08 -17.32
N ILE A 204 1.11 -8.37 -17.03
CA ILE A 204 1.09 -8.86 -15.64
C ILE A 204 2.36 -8.39 -14.89
N ALA A 205 3.54 -8.53 -15.49
CA ALA A 205 4.78 -8.02 -14.89
C ALA A 205 4.69 -6.51 -14.61
N LEU A 206 4.11 -5.75 -15.53
CA LEU A 206 3.88 -4.30 -15.35
C LEU A 206 2.98 -3.99 -14.14
N THR A 207 1.93 -4.78 -13.89
CA THR A 207 1.07 -4.57 -12.72
C THR A 207 1.78 -4.84 -11.41
N PHE A 208 2.68 -5.83 -11.36
CA PHE A 208 3.53 -6.07 -10.19
C PHE A 208 4.52 -4.90 -9.97
N VAL A 209 5.11 -4.38 -11.04
CA VAL A 209 6.01 -3.21 -10.98
C VAL A 209 5.27 -1.98 -10.47
N ILE A 210 4.08 -1.68 -11.01
CA ILE A 210 3.27 -0.53 -10.57
C ILE A 210 2.82 -0.71 -9.11
N GLY A 211 2.35 -1.89 -8.74
CA GLY A 211 1.96 -2.20 -7.36
C GLY A 211 3.13 -2.01 -6.40
N ALA A 212 4.32 -2.51 -6.76
CA ALA A 212 5.54 -2.34 -5.97
C ALA A 212 5.99 -0.87 -5.90
N ALA A 213 5.83 -0.08 -6.97
CA ALA A 213 6.09 1.35 -6.96
C ALA A 213 5.16 2.10 -5.98
N LEU A 214 3.88 1.76 -5.95
CA LEU A 214 2.92 2.34 -4.99
C LEU A 214 3.23 1.92 -3.55
N ALA A 215 3.61 0.66 -3.34
CA ALA A 215 4.07 0.18 -2.03
C ALA A 215 5.34 0.90 -1.58
N ALA A 216 6.27 1.21 -2.50
CA ALA A 216 7.47 2.00 -2.22
C ALA A 216 7.11 3.43 -1.78
N VAL A 217 6.19 4.10 -2.46
CA VAL A 217 5.70 5.43 -2.07
C VAL A 217 5.08 5.37 -0.66
N ALA A 218 4.20 4.42 -0.40
CA ALA A 218 3.61 4.23 0.93
C ALA A 218 4.68 3.93 1.99
N ALA A 219 5.70 3.14 1.64
CA ALA A 219 6.81 2.79 2.54
C ALA A 219 7.61 4.01 2.97
N VAL A 220 7.99 4.88 2.04
CA VAL A 220 8.71 6.14 2.36
C VAL A 220 7.85 7.02 3.25
N LEU A 221 6.58 7.24 2.86
CA LEU A 221 5.67 8.13 3.59
C LEU A 221 5.41 7.63 5.02
N LEU A 222 5.12 6.34 5.18
CA LEU A 222 4.78 5.77 6.49
C LEU A 222 6.01 5.72 7.40
N SER A 223 7.18 5.33 6.85
CA SER A 223 8.43 5.30 7.60
C SER A 223 8.84 6.68 8.11
N MET A 224 8.62 7.73 7.31
CA MET A 224 8.87 9.11 7.73
C MET A 224 7.82 9.63 8.71
N GLN A 225 6.56 9.22 8.57
CA GLN A 225 5.46 9.61 9.46
C GLN A 225 5.64 9.05 10.87
N TYR A 226 6.02 7.77 10.97
CA TYR A 226 6.22 7.10 12.27
C TYR A 226 7.64 7.25 12.82
N GLY A 227 8.62 7.57 11.98
CA GLY A 227 10.03 7.66 12.37
C GLY A 227 10.67 6.34 12.76
N VAL A 228 9.99 5.22 12.55
CA VAL A 228 10.46 3.87 12.93
C VAL A 228 10.14 2.87 11.82
N ILE A 229 11.09 1.99 11.54
CA ILE A 229 10.93 0.86 10.62
C ILE A 229 11.10 -0.42 11.43
N ASN A 230 10.10 -1.29 11.32
CA ASN A 230 10.09 -2.60 11.96
C ASN A 230 10.16 -3.70 10.89
N PRO A 231 11.04 -4.72 11.04
CA PRO A 231 11.18 -5.80 10.07
C PRO A 231 9.94 -6.72 9.99
N ASN A 232 9.06 -6.68 10.97
CA ASN A 232 7.82 -7.45 10.98
C ASN A 232 6.61 -6.63 10.48
N ALA A 233 6.79 -5.35 10.16
CA ALA A 233 5.69 -4.47 9.73
C ALA A 233 5.07 -4.91 8.40
N GLY A 234 5.83 -5.58 7.52
CA GLY A 234 5.35 -6.01 6.22
C GLY A 234 4.12 -6.88 6.27
N PHE A 235 4.12 -7.89 7.12
CA PHE A 235 2.99 -8.80 7.27
C PHE A 235 1.72 -8.08 7.79
N LEU A 236 1.84 -7.30 8.87
CA LEU A 236 0.69 -6.60 9.48
C LEU A 236 0.13 -5.52 8.55
N VAL A 237 0.99 -4.67 8.01
CA VAL A 237 0.58 -3.62 7.06
C VAL A 237 0.01 -4.24 5.78
N GLY A 238 0.61 -5.34 5.32
CA GLY A 238 0.10 -6.10 4.18
C GLY A 238 -1.30 -6.65 4.41
N LEU A 239 -1.58 -7.26 5.59
CA LEU A 239 -2.91 -7.74 5.94
C LEU A 239 -3.93 -6.60 6.06
N LYS A 240 -3.56 -5.45 6.64
CA LYS A 240 -4.43 -4.27 6.72
C LYS A 240 -4.74 -3.71 5.33
N ALA A 241 -3.75 -3.61 4.46
CA ALA A 241 -3.96 -3.18 3.09
C ALA A 241 -4.80 -4.18 2.27
N PHE A 242 -4.64 -5.49 2.52
CA PHE A 242 -5.53 -6.50 1.97
C PHE A 242 -6.96 -6.33 2.49
N THR A 243 -7.13 -6.08 3.79
CA THR A 243 -8.43 -5.75 4.39
C THR A 243 -9.07 -4.54 3.69
N ALA A 244 -8.29 -3.50 3.44
CA ALA A 244 -8.73 -2.31 2.71
C ALA A 244 -9.16 -2.65 1.27
N ALA A 245 -8.41 -3.50 0.56
CA ALA A 245 -8.76 -3.94 -0.78
C ALA A 245 -10.07 -4.75 -0.80
N VAL A 246 -10.27 -5.65 0.17
CA VAL A 246 -11.51 -6.45 0.33
C VAL A 246 -12.69 -5.54 0.67
N LEU A 247 -12.51 -4.67 1.65
CA LEU A 247 -13.53 -3.69 2.06
C LEU A 247 -13.99 -2.83 0.89
N GLY A 248 -13.04 -2.37 0.09
CA GLY A 248 -13.32 -1.54 -1.08
C GLY A 248 -13.97 -2.30 -2.23
N GLY A 249 -13.71 -3.59 -2.33
CA GLY A 249 -14.09 -4.49 -3.42
C GLY A 249 -12.90 -4.81 -4.31
N ILE A 250 -12.37 -6.04 -4.14
CA ILE A 250 -11.18 -6.50 -4.86
C ILE A 250 -11.42 -6.42 -6.37
N GLY A 251 -10.44 -5.90 -7.11
CA GLY A 251 -10.56 -5.67 -8.56
C GLY A 251 -11.02 -4.26 -8.94
N SER A 252 -11.52 -3.46 -7.97
CA SER A 252 -11.92 -2.07 -8.18
C SER A 252 -10.87 -1.12 -7.61
N ILE A 253 -10.13 -0.39 -8.46
CA ILE A 253 -9.14 0.60 -8.01
C ILE A 253 -9.80 1.69 -7.16
N PRO A 254 -10.91 2.33 -7.58
CA PRO A 254 -11.60 3.31 -6.73
C PRO A 254 -12.13 2.67 -5.43
N GLY A 255 -12.53 1.40 -5.50
CA GLY A 255 -12.94 0.64 -4.31
C GLY A 255 -11.81 0.52 -3.30
N ALA A 256 -10.63 0.05 -3.72
CA ALA A 256 -9.46 -0.08 -2.84
C ALA A 256 -9.04 1.26 -2.22
N MET A 257 -9.17 2.36 -2.97
CA MET A 257 -8.92 3.72 -2.44
C MET A 257 -9.87 4.04 -1.29
N LEU A 258 -11.17 3.88 -1.50
CA LEU A 258 -12.19 4.12 -0.48
C LEU A 258 -12.04 3.16 0.70
N GLY A 259 -11.77 1.89 0.42
CA GLY A 259 -11.56 0.89 1.46
C GLY A 259 -10.38 1.22 2.36
N GLY A 260 -9.27 1.72 1.80
CA GLY A 260 -8.13 2.19 2.58
C GLY A 260 -8.47 3.37 3.49
N LEU A 261 -9.16 4.38 2.95
CA LEU A 261 -9.58 5.54 3.73
C LEU A 261 -10.56 5.16 4.86
N VAL A 262 -11.55 4.33 4.55
CA VAL A 262 -12.52 3.85 5.55
C VAL A 262 -11.84 3.04 6.65
N LEU A 263 -10.91 2.14 6.27
CA LEU A 263 -10.15 1.35 7.23
C LEU A 263 -9.30 2.22 8.15
N GLY A 264 -8.56 3.20 7.59
CA GLY A 264 -7.74 4.11 8.38
C GLY A 264 -8.54 4.97 9.35
N VAL A 265 -9.70 5.46 8.91
CA VAL A 265 -10.62 6.21 9.78
C VAL A 265 -11.18 5.29 10.89
N ALA A 266 -11.63 4.09 10.55
CA ALA A 266 -12.13 3.13 11.53
C ALA A 266 -11.05 2.73 12.55
N GLU A 267 -9.80 2.56 12.11
CA GLU A 267 -8.67 2.26 12.99
C GLU A 267 -8.35 3.43 13.94
N ALA A 268 -8.37 4.68 13.45
CA ALA A 268 -8.10 5.85 14.27
C ALA A 268 -9.17 6.04 15.36
N PHE A 269 -10.45 5.99 15.00
CA PHE A 269 -11.53 6.07 15.98
C PHE A 269 -11.59 4.85 16.90
N GLY A 270 -11.31 3.65 16.38
CA GLY A 270 -11.24 2.44 17.19
C GLY A 270 -10.12 2.50 18.24
N ALA A 271 -8.96 3.03 17.86
CA ALA A 271 -7.85 3.26 18.80
C ALA A 271 -8.19 4.29 19.87
N ASP A 272 -8.94 5.31 19.53
CA ASP A 272 -9.38 6.35 20.43
C ASP A 272 -10.37 5.82 21.49
N ILE A 273 -11.33 4.97 21.07
CA ILE A 273 -12.38 4.43 21.95
C ILE A 273 -11.87 3.27 22.80
N PHE A 274 -11.12 2.33 22.19
CA PHE A 274 -10.73 1.07 22.83
C PHE A 274 -9.27 1.05 23.28
N GLY A 275 -8.45 2.00 22.83
CA GLY A 275 -7.01 2.06 23.05
C GLY A 275 -6.19 1.52 21.87
N ASP A 276 -4.95 2.01 21.76
CA ASP A 276 -4.03 1.72 20.63
C ASP A 276 -3.76 0.22 20.41
N GLN A 277 -3.79 -0.56 21.48
CA GLN A 277 -3.59 -2.02 21.44
C GLN A 277 -4.68 -2.78 20.68
N TYR A 278 -5.85 -2.17 20.47
CA TYR A 278 -6.99 -2.78 19.78
C TYR A 278 -7.11 -2.37 18.32
N LYS A 279 -6.16 -1.60 17.76
CA LYS A 279 -6.16 -1.17 16.34
C LYS A 279 -6.34 -2.35 15.38
N ASP A 280 -5.60 -3.43 15.61
CA ASP A 280 -5.65 -4.61 14.75
C ASP A 280 -6.99 -5.35 14.89
N VAL A 281 -7.55 -5.39 16.09
CA VAL A 281 -8.87 -6.01 16.34
C VAL A 281 -9.96 -5.24 15.56
N VAL A 282 -9.91 -3.92 15.56
CA VAL A 282 -10.87 -3.09 14.81
C VAL A 282 -10.71 -3.32 13.30
N ALA A 283 -9.47 -3.32 12.79
CA ALA A 283 -9.18 -3.52 11.38
C ALA A 283 -9.67 -4.89 10.87
N PHE A 284 -9.34 -5.96 11.59
CA PHE A 284 -9.73 -7.32 11.20
C PHE A 284 -11.18 -7.64 11.54
N GLY A 285 -11.73 -7.05 12.60
CA GLY A 285 -13.16 -7.12 12.89
C GLY A 285 -14.01 -6.51 11.77
N LEU A 286 -13.57 -5.38 11.23
CA LEU A 286 -14.20 -4.75 10.07
C LEU A 286 -14.13 -5.65 8.81
N LEU A 287 -13.00 -6.35 8.59
CA LEU A 287 -12.88 -7.33 7.51
C LEU A 287 -13.93 -8.44 7.65
N VAL A 288 -14.06 -9.02 8.84
CA VAL A 288 -15.03 -10.10 9.09
C VAL A 288 -16.46 -9.59 8.85
N LEU A 289 -16.80 -8.41 9.36
CA LEU A 289 -18.13 -7.81 9.16
C LEU A 289 -18.43 -7.60 7.67
N VAL A 290 -17.47 -7.07 6.91
CA VAL A 290 -17.67 -6.85 5.47
C VAL A 290 -17.84 -8.17 4.72
N LEU A 291 -17.02 -9.17 5.01
CA LEU A 291 -17.15 -10.48 4.36
C LEU A 291 -18.48 -11.17 4.66
N LEU A 292 -19.03 -10.96 5.87
CA LEU A 292 -20.34 -11.54 6.26
C LEU A 292 -21.52 -10.81 5.61
N PHE A 293 -21.51 -9.47 5.58
CA PHE A 293 -22.68 -8.69 5.16
C PHE A 293 -22.60 -8.21 3.71
N ARG A 294 -21.38 -8.00 3.19
CA ARG A 294 -21.16 -7.47 1.84
C ARG A 294 -19.89 -8.04 1.19
N PRO A 295 -19.89 -9.33 0.85
CA PRO A 295 -18.68 -10.04 0.38
C PRO A 295 -18.06 -9.45 -0.89
N THR A 296 -18.83 -8.68 -1.69
CA THR A 296 -18.33 -7.95 -2.87
C THR A 296 -17.59 -6.65 -2.52
N GLY A 297 -17.61 -6.22 -1.25
CA GLY A 297 -17.08 -4.92 -0.83
C GLY A 297 -17.98 -3.74 -1.22
N ILE A 298 -17.48 -2.50 -1.01
CA ILE A 298 -18.26 -1.27 -1.21
C ILE A 298 -18.53 -1.01 -2.70
N LEU A 299 -17.51 -1.13 -3.56
CA LEU A 299 -17.55 -0.87 -5.00
C LEU A 299 -17.15 -2.09 -5.85
N GLY A 300 -17.17 -3.29 -5.28
CA GLY A 300 -16.92 -4.52 -6.01
C GLY A 300 -18.06 -4.87 -6.97
N ARG A 301 -17.71 -5.55 -8.06
CA ARG A 301 -18.69 -6.11 -8.98
C ARG A 301 -18.99 -7.56 -8.58
N PRO A 302 -20.24 -8.02 -8.61
CA PRO A 302 -20.53 -9.43 -8.42
C PRO A 302 -19.82 -10.23 -9.53
N GLU A 303 -19.08 -11.28 -9.15
CA GLU A 303 -18.52 -12.22 -10.12
C GLU A 303 -19.71 -12.94 -10.78
N VAL A 304 -19.92 -12.69 -12.05
CA VAL A 304 -20.84 -13.52 -12.86
C VAL A 304 -20.05 -14.76 -13.21
N GLU A 305 -20.40 -15.90 -12.61
CA GLU A 305 -19.89 -17.20 -13.05
C GLU A 305 -20.24 -17.33 -14.54
N LYS A 306 -19.26 -17.23 -15.41
CA LYS A 306 -19.43 -17.58 -16.83
C LYS A 306 -19.49 -19.10 -16.89
N VAL A 307 -20.71 -19.61 -17.04
CA VAL A 307 -21.02 -21.01 -17.33
C VAL A 307 -20.42 -21.42 -18.68
#